data_082555f9a0a6c2826396325dfa1888c5
#
_entry.id   082555f9a0a6c2826396325dfa1888c5
#
_cell.length_a   1.000
_cell.length_b   1.000
_cell.length_c   1.000
_cell.angle_alpha   90.00
_cell.angle_beta   90.00
_cell.angle_gamma   90.00
#
_symmetry.space_group_name_H-M   'P 1'
#
loop_
_entity.id
_entity.type
_entity.pdbx_description
1 polymer ?
#
loop_
_entity_poly.entity_id
_entity_poly.type
_entity_poly.pdbx_seq_one_letter_code
_entity_poly.pdbx_strand_id
1 'polypeptide(L)'
;MRLTTCVQQFLDQYHFRIKGSSQRTIKAYRQALALFLPFAAKYYSIKISSLSIDHLSLPLILAFLDHLHSDRSNAANTRNQRLAVIKSLAKMIRLMYPQKHEIADIILAIPQKKSQKKIVAFLYIEEIFAVYDAVDLKKPLGFRDYTIVHLL
;
A
#
# COMPACT_ATOMS: atom_id res chain seq x y z
N MET A 1 -3.32 -16.86 -17.76
CA MET A 1 -2.28 -17.01 -16.71
C MET A 1 -2.90 -16.90 -15.33
N ARG A 2 -2.49 -17.76 -14.36
CA ARG A 2 -3.01 -17.73 -12.98
C ARG A 2 -2.53 -16.47 -12.26
N LEU A 3 -3.43 -15.81 -11.54
CA LEU A 3 -3.11 -14.59 -10.78
C LEU A 3 -2.12 -14.89 -9.63
N THR A 4 -2.21 -16.07 -9.01
CA THR A 4 -1.28 -16.48 -7.95
C THR A 4 0.17 -16.55 -8.44
N THR A 5 0.40 -17.11 -9.63
CA THR A 5 1.75 -17.15 -10.26
C THR A 5 2.22 -15.74 -10.61
N CYS A 6 1.32 -14.88 -11.12
CA CYS A 6 1.63 -13.48 -11.40
C CYS A 6 2.03 -12.72 -10.13
N VAL A 7 1.33 -12.93 -9.01
CA VAL A 7 1.66 -12.34 -7.70
C VAL A 7 3.01 -12.83 -7.18
N GLN A 8 3.34 -14.10 -7.36
CA GLN A 8 4.65 -14.63 -6.97
C GLN A 8 5.76 -13.96 -7.78
N GLN A 9 5.61 -13.85 -9.12
CA GLN A 9 6.57 -13.12 -9.95
C GLN A 9 6.69 -11.64 -9.58
N PHE A 10 5.57 -11.02 -9.19
CA PHE A 10 5.55 -9.65 -8.72
C PHE A 10 6.41 -9.43 -7.48
N LEU A 11 6.32 -10.31 -6.49
CA LEU A 11 7.09 -10.19 -5.25
C LEU A 11 8.56 -10.57 -5.46
N ASP A 12 8.83 -11.70 -6.14
CA ASP A 12 10.15 -12.30 -6.19
C ASP A 12 11.01 -11.77 -7.35
N GLN A 13 10.42 -11.57 -8.53
CA GLN A 13 11.15 -11.09 -9.69
C GLN A 13 11.09 -9.57 -9.81
N TYR A 14 9.90 -9.00 -9.86
CA TYR A 14 9.74 -7.58 -10.13
C TYR A 14 10.20 -6.69 -8.96
N HIS A 15 9.76 -6.99 -7.73
CA HIS A 15 10.13 -6.19 -6.57
C HIS A 15 11.50 -6.56 -6.00
N PHE A 16 11.80 -7.82 -5.84
CA PHE A 16 13.06 -8.24 -5.23
C PHE A 16 14.23 -8.07 -6.20
N ARG A 17 14.16 -8.68 -7.42
CA ARG A 17 15.30 -8.71 -8.34
C ARG A 17 15.42 -7.44 -9.19
N ILE A 18 14.32 -6.96 -9.79
CA ILE A 18 14.38 -5.83 -10.74
C ILE A 18 14.41 -4.49 -10.01
N LYS A 19 13.52 -4.28 -9.02
CA LYS A 19 13.41 -3.01 -8.31
C LYS A 19 14.32 -2.86 -7.09
N GLY A 20 14.87 -3.95 -6.56
CA GLY A 20 15.66 -3.90 -5.34
C GLY A 20 14.86 -3.37 -4.12
N SER A 21 13.57 -3.67 -4.06
CA SER A 21 12.70 -3.16 -2.99
C SER A 21 13.09 -3.73 -1.64
N SER A 22 12.98 -2.91 -0.58
CA SER A 22 13.27 -3.36 0.78
C SER A 22 12.36 -4.52 1.22
N GLN A 23 12.86 -5.37 2.12
CA GLN A 23 12.08 -6.46 2.70
C GLN A 23 10.77 -5.97 3.36
N ARG A 24 10.82 -4.78 3.96
CA ARG A 24 9.64 -4.13 4.55
C ARG A 24 8.57 -3.82 3.50
N THR A 25 8.98 -3.33 2.33
CA THR A 25 8.08 -3.06 1.20
C THR A 25 7.46 -4.34 0.67
N ILE A 26 8.27 -5.38 0.46
CA ILE A 26 7.80 -6.69 -0.03
C ILE A 26 6.79 -7.31 0.95
N LYS A 27 7.07 -7.23 2.26
CA LYS A 27 6.16 -7.69 3.32
C LYS A 27 4.82 -6.95 3.28
N ALA A 28 4.85 -5.62 3.14
CA ALA A 28 3.62 -4.80 3.04
C ALA A 28 2.80 -5.16 1.78
N TYR A 29 3.46 -5.40 0.65
CA TYR A 29 2.81 -5.81 -0.59
C TYR A 29 2.19 -7.20 -0.48
N ARG A 30 2.92 -8.15 0.11
CA ARG A 30 2.40 -9.50 0.41
C ARG A 30 1.15 -9.44 1.28
N GLN A 31 1.15 -8.63 2.34
CA GLN A 31 -0.02 -8.44 3.21
C GLN A 31 -1.22 -7.85 2.46
N ALA A 32 -1.00 -6.86 1.59
CA ALA A 32 -2.07 -6.28 0.80
C ALA A 32 -2.71 -7.30 -0.16
N LEU A 33 -1.88 -8.09 -0.85
CA LEU A 33 -2.34 -9.10 -1.79
C LEU A 33 -2.97 -10.32 -1.09
N ALA A 34 -2.51 -10.65 0.13
CA ALA A 34 -3.14 -11.67 0.97
C ALA A 34 -4.56 -11.31 1.40
N LEU A 35 -4.92 -10.03 1.44
CA LEU A 35 -6.30 -9.57 1.64
C LEU A 35 -7.09 -9.55 0.33
N PHE A 36 -6.45 -9.15 -0.76
CA PHE A 36 -7.12 -8.98 -2.06
C PHE A 36 -7.51 -10.31 -2.70
N LEU A 37 -6.62 -11.32 -2.70
CA LEU A 37 -6.87 -12.59 -3.40
C LEU A 37 -8.09 -13.36 -2.86
N PRO A 38 -8.27 -13.54 -1.53
CA PRO A 38 -9.48 -14.17 -1.00
C PRO A 38 -10.74 -13.37 -1.30
N PHE A 39 -10.68 -12.03 -1.26
CA PHE A 39 -11.80 -11.18 -1.64
C PHE A 39 -12.18 -11.39 -3.10
N ALA A 40 -11.21 -11.40 -4.02
CA ALA A 40 -11.44 -11.63 -5.45
C ALA A 40 -12.04 -13.02 -5.73
N ALA A 41 -11.56 -14.04 -5.03
CA ALA A 41 -12.08 -15.41 -5.13
C ALA A 41 -13.55 -15.49 -4.66
N LYS A 42 -13.86 -14.81 -3.55
CA LYS A 42 -15.25 -14.71 -3.05
C LYS A 42 -16.15 -13.94 -4.01
N TYR A 43 -15.65 -12.82 -4.57
CA TYR A 43 -16.41 -11.98 -5.50
C TYR A 43 -16.87 -12.76 -6.74
N TYR A 44 -16.02 -13.64 -7.28
CA TYR A 44 -16.35 -14.47 -8.43
C TYR A 44 -16.88 -15.87 -8.06
N SER A 45 -17.01 -16.19 -6.77
CA SER A 45 -17.41 -17.52 -6.27
C SER A 45 -16.53 -18.66 -6.82
N ILE A 46 -15.22 -18.44 -6.93
CA ILE A 46 -14.25 -19.42 -7.43
C ILE A 46 -13.11 -19.63 -6.43
N LYS A 47 -12.33 -20.70 -6.62
CA LYS A 47 -11.14 -20.95 -5.81
C LYS A 47 -10.03 -19.92 -6.15
N ILE A 48 -9.20 -19.56 -5.17
CA ILE A 48 -8.05 -18.64 -5.38
C ILE A 48 -7.11 -19.17 -6.48
N SER A 49 -6.93 -20.49 -6.55
CA SER A 49 -6.11 -21.14 -7.59
C SER A 49 -6.65 -20.99 -9.02
N SER A 50 -7.94 -20.70 -9.15
CA SER A 50 -8.62 -20.51 -10.45
C SER A 50 -8.63 -19.03 -10.89
N LEU A 51 -8.21 -18.10 -10.03
CA LEU A 51 -8.08 -16.70 -10.42
C LEU A 51 -7.03 -16.54 -11.52
N SER A 52 -7.38 -15.78 -12.57
CA SER A 52 -6.48 -15.36 -13.66
C SER A 52 -6.30 -13.84 -13.68
N ILE A 53 -5.36 -13.36 -14.46
CA ILE A 53 -5.18 -11.91 -14.70
C ILE A 53 -6.47 -11.30 -15.28
N ASP A 54 -7.21 -12.04 -16.09
CA ASP A 54 -8.45 -11.60 -16.74
C ASP A 54 -9.59 -11.29 -15.75
N HIS A 55 -9.50 -11.83 -14.53
CA HIS A 55 -10.44 -11.50 -13.46
C HIS A 55 -10.13 -10.12 -12.80
N LEU A 56 -8.98 -9.49 -13.11
CA LEU A 56 -8.68 -8.15 -12.61
C LEU A 56 -9.50 -7.10 -13.34
N SER A 57 -10.74 -6.93 -12.95
CA SER A 57 -11.67 -5.97 -13.55
C SER A 57 -11.83 -4.72 -12.69
N LEU A 58 -12.24 -3.61 -13.32
CA LEU A 58 -12.58 -2.38 -12.59
C LEU A 58 -13.65 -2.60 -11.51
N PRO A 59 -14.77 -3.31 -11.78
CA PRO A 59 -15.78 -3.57 -10.76
C PRO A 59 -15.24 -4.33 -9.55
N LEU A 60 -14.41 -5.36 -9.76
CA LEU A 60 -13.77 -6.09 -8.65
C LEU A 60 -12.95 -5.17 -7.76
N ILE A 61 -12.11 -4.32 -8.38
CA ILE A 61 -11.20 -3.45 -7.62
C ILE A 61 -11.99 -2.39 -6.85
N LEU A 62 -13.02 -1.81 -7.46
CA LEU A 62 -13.89 -0.85 -6.77
C LEU A 62 -14.61 -1.52 -5.60
N ALA A 63 -15.19 -2.70 -5.79
CA ALA A 63 -15.83 -3.46 -4.72
C ALA A 63 -14.85 -3.80 -3.57
N PHE A 64 -13.60 -4.15 -3.88
CA PHE A 64 -12.57 -4.37 -2.86
C PHE A 64 -12.25 -3.10 -2.08
N LEU A 65 -12.12 -1.97 -2.77
CA LEU A 65 -11.83 -0.69 -2.12
C LEU A 65 -13.00 -0.20 -1.25
N ASP A 66 -14.23 -0.50 -1.64
CA ASP A 66 -15.43 -0.20 -0.86
C ASP A 66 -15.53 -1.11 0.37
N HIS A 67 -15.27 -2.40 0.21
CA HIS A 67 -15.15 -3.35 1.33
C HIS A 67 -14.12 -2.89 2.37
N LEU A 68 -12.95 -2.39 1.94
CA LEU A 68 -11.94 -1.86 2.86
C LEU A 68 -12.45 -0.65 3.65
N HIS A 69 -13.28 0.19 3.03
CA HIS A 69 -13.78 1.41 3.65
C HIS A 69 -14.98 1.13 4.57
N SER A 70 -15.96 0.39 4.09
CA SER A 70 -17.24 0.14 4.78
C SER A 70 -17.13 -0.96 5.82
N ASP A 71 -16.66 -2.15 5.43
CA ASP A 71 -16.70 -3.32 6.31
C ASP A 71 -15.50 -3.39 7.26
N ARG A 72 -14.37 -2.79 6.87
CA ARG A 72 -13.14 -2.78 7.68
C ARG A 72 -12.83 -1.43 8.31
N SER A 73 -13.68 -0.41 8.09
CA SER A 73 -13.51 0.95 8.63
C SER A 73 -12.12 1.55 8.39
N ASN A 74 -11.48 1.19 7.28
CA ASN A 74 -10.13 1.69 6.97
C ASN A 74 -10.17 3.17 6.59
N ALA A 75 -9.23 3.94 7.13
CA ALA A 75 -9.00 5.32 6.71
C ALA A 75 -8.67 5.41 5.21
N ALA A 76 -8.98 6.56 4.58
CA ALA A 76 -8.70 6.81 3.17
C ALA A 76 -7.23 6.53 2.79
N ASN A 77 -6.30 6.85 3.69
CA ASN A 77 -4.86 6.58 3.50
C ASN A 77 -4.56 5.08 3.37
N THR A 78 -5.11 4.25 4.26
CA THR A 78 -4.92 2.79 4.22
C THR A 78 -5.52 2.20 2.95
N ARG A 79 -6.73 2.65 2.55
CA ARG A 79 -7.37 2.28 1.29
C ARG A 79 -6.48 2.63 0.09
N ASN A 80 -5.93 3.86 0.06
CA ASN A 80 -5.05 4.32 -1.00
C ASN A 80 -3.73 3.54 -1.06
N GLN A 81 -3.16 3.16 0.08
CA GLN A 81 -1.99 2.27 0.14
C GLN A 81 -2.29 0.90 -0.49
N ARG A 82 -3.47 0.31 -0.25
CA ARG A 82 -3.87 -0.96 -0.88
C ARG A 82 -4.06 -0.79 -2.39
N LEU A 83 -4.68 0.31 -2.82
CA LEU A 83 -4.79 0.63 -4.25
C LEU A 83 -3.40 0.80 -4.90
N ALA A 84 -2.45 1.44 -4.22
CA ALA A 84 -1.08 1.60 -4.72
C ALA A 84 -0.39 0.26 -4.96
N VAL A 85 -0.63 -0.75 -4.13
CA VAL A 85 -0.11 -2.11 -4.34
C VAL A 85 -0.72 -2.75 -5.60
N ILE A 86 -2.04 -2.63 -5.78
CA ILE A 86 -2.74 -3.15 -6.97
C ILE A 86 -2.24 -2.44 -8.24
N LYS A 87 -2.05 -1.13 -8.18
CA LYS A 87 -1.45 -0.36 -9.30
C LYS A 87 -0.01 -0.77 -9.57
N SER A 88 0.78 -1.10 -8.55
CA SER A 88 2.14 -1.59 -8.74
C SER A 88 2.16 -2.97 -9.42
N LEU A 89 1.20 -3.85 -9.07
CA LEU A 89 0.99 -5.12 -9.76
C LEU A 89 0.59 -4.88 -11.23
N ALA A 90 -0.32 -3.94 -11.50
CA ALA A 90 -0.73 -3.57 -12.85
C ALA A 90 0.46 -3.04 -13.68
N LYS A 91 1.37 -2.23 -13.10
CA LYS A 91 2.60 -1.79 -13.77
C LYS A 91 3.48 -2.97 -14.20
N MET A 92 3.64 -3.97 -13.34
CA MET A 92 4.36 -5.19 -13.71
C MET A 92 3.63 -5.97 -14.81
N ILE A 93 2.30 -6.13 -14.70
CA ILE A 93 1.49 -6.80 -15.74
C ILE A 93 1.68 -6.11 -17.08
N ARG A 94 1.59 -4.78 -17.13
CA ARG A 94 1.80 -4.01 -18.35
C ARG A 94 3.18 -4.22 -18.97
N LEU A 95 4.22 -4.35 -18.12
CA LEU A 95 5.60 -4.57 -18.57
C LEU A 95 5.83 -5.99 -19.04
N MET A 96 5.40 -6.99 -18.27
CA MET A 96 5.76 -8.40 -18.49
C MET A 96 4.74 -9.16 -19.35
N TYR A 97 3.53 -8.63 -19.48
CA TYR A 97 2.41 -9.25 -20.23
C TYR A 97 1.76 -8.23 -21.16
N PRO A 98 2.43 -7.83 -22.26
CA PRO A 98 1.92 -6.79 -23.17
C PRO A 98 0.51 -7.04 -23.68
N GLN A 99 0.13 -8.32 -23.87
CA GLN A 99 -1.22 -8.73 -24.30
C GLN A 99 -2.32 -8.44 -23.25
N LYS A 100 -1.95 -8.03 -22.03
CA LYS A 100 -2.86 -7.65 -20.93
C LYS A 100 -2.76 -6.18 -20.57
N HIS A 101 -2.22 -5.34 -21.45
CA HIS A 101 -2.01 -3.92 -21.19
C HIS A 101 -3.32 -3.18 -20.90
N GLU A 102 -4.42 -3.51 -21.58
CA GLU A 102 -5.72 -2.87 -21.37
C GLU A 102 -6.21 -2.99 -19.93
N ILE A 103 -6.09 -4.21 -19.35
CA ILE A 103 -6.45 -4.45 -17.95
C ILE A 103 -5.57 -3.58 -17.03
N ALA A 104 -4.29 -3.53 -17.31
CA ALA A 104 -3.35 -2.75 -16.52
C ALA A 104 -3.66 -1.25 -16.60
N ASP A 105 -3.97 -0.71 -17.77
CA ASP A 105 -4.26 0.71 -17.97
C ASP A 105 -5.55 1.14 -17.27
N ILE A 106 -6.60 0.31 -17.31
CA ILE A 106 -7.82 0.54 -16.54
C ILE A 106 -7.52 0.65 -15.04
N ILE A 107 -6.71 -0.26 -14.50
CA ILE A 107 -6.35 -0.25 -13.08
C ILE A 107 -5.52 1.00 -12.74
N LEU A 108 -4.59 1.37 -13.58
CA LEU A 108 -3.73 2.54 -13.38
C LEU A 108 -4.53 3.86 -13.38
N ALA A 109 -5.62 3.91 -14.13
CA ALA A 109 -6.50 5.08 -14.21
C ALA A 109 -7.34 5.30 -12.93
N ILE A 110 -7.52 4.31 -12.05
CA ILE A 110 -8.36 4.43 -10.84
C ILE A 110 -7.82 5.57 -9.94
N PRO A 111 -8.63 6.59 -9.60
CA PRO A 111 -8.17 7.68 -8.76
C PRO A 111 -8.02 7.28 -7.29
N GLN A 112 -7.11 7.94 -6.58
CA GLN A 112 -7.02 7.84 -5.13
C GLN A 112 -8.13 8.66 -4.46
N LYS A 113 -8.65 8.17 -3.33
CA LYS A 113 -9.61 8.93 -2.51
C LYS A 113 -8.88 10.08 -1.81
N LYS A 114 -9.42 11.29 -1.88
CA LYS A 114 -8.88 12.42 -1.12
C LYS A 114 -8.91 12.09 0.37
N SER A 115 -7.79 12.28 1.05
CA SER A 115 -7.69 12.20 2.51
C SER A 115 -7.66 13.61 3.07
N GLN A 116 -8.41 13.85 4.14
CA GLN A 116 -8.25 15.10 4.88
C GLN A 116 -6.84 15.13 5.48
N LYS A 117 -6.08 16.14 5.13
CA LYS A 117 -4.84 16.44 5.85
C LYS A 117 -5.26 16.93 7.25
N LYS A 118 -4.85 16.22 8.29
CA LYS A 118 -4.94 16.78 9.64
C LYS A 118 -4.10 18.05 9.64
N ILE A 119 -4.70 19.16 10.05
CA ILE A 119 -3.96 20.37 10.33
C ILE A 119 -3.03 20.01 11.49
N VAL A 120 -1.72 20.10 11.25
CA VAL A 120 -0.74 19.96 12.32
C VAL A 120 -0.90 21.19 13.19
N ALA A 121 -1.25 21.00 14.46
CA ALA A 121 -1.31 22.10 15.42
C ALA A 121 0.10 22.71 15.53
N PHE A 122 0.15 24.03 15.61
CA PHE A 122 1.41 24.73 15.93
C PHE A 122 1.66 24.60 17.44
N LEU A 123 2.88 24.28 17.82
CA LEU A 123 3.31 24.33 19.19
C LEU A 123 3.63 25.80 19.56
N TYR A 124 3.19 26.23 20.72
CA TYR A 124 3.63 27.49 21.30
C TYR A 124 5.09 27.36 21.79
N ILE A 125 5.78 28.49 21.92
CA ILE A 125 7.18 28.50 22.34
C ILE A 125 7.40 27.78 23.67
N GLU A 126 6.48 27.97 24.62
CA GLU A 126 6.51 27.33 25.94
C GLU A 126 6.38 25.80 25.83
N GLU A 127 5.55 25.31 24.90
CA GLU A 127 5.39 23.88 24.64
C GLU A 127 6.66 23.29 24.01
N ILE A 128 7.34 24.04 23.14
CA ILE A 128 8.61 23.63 22.54
C ILE A 128 9.67 23.48 23.63
N PHE A 129 9.79 24.46 24.55
CA PHE A 129 10.71 24.35 25.68
C PHE A 129 10.38 23.18 26.59
N ALA A 130 9.09 22.95 26.89
CA ALA A 130 8.68 21.80 27.67
C ALA A 130 9.06 20.45 27.02
N VAL A 131 9.02 20.37 25.68
CA VAL A 131 9.49 19.18 24.97
C VAL A 131 11.03 19.01 25.13
N TYR A 132 11.81 20.10 25.06
CA TYR A 132 13.23 20.02 25.31
C TYR A 132 13.58 19.56 26.74
N ASP A 133 12.89 20.09 27.72
CA ASP A 133 13.11 19.76 29.15
C ASP A 133 12.71 18.31 29.47
N ALA A 134 11.74 17.76 28.74
CA ALA A 134 11.31 16.37 28.93
C ALA A 134 12.29 15.32 28.35
N VAL A 135 13.29 15.74 27.58
CA VAL A 135 14.24 14.82 26.92
C VAL A 135 15.37 14.43 27.87
N ASP A 136 15.52 13.14 28.16
CA ASP A 136 16.62 12.61 28.95
C ASP A 136 17.91 12.50 28.11
N LEU A 137 18.75 13.52 28.16
CA LEU A 137 20.02 13.59 27.42
C LEU A 137 21.04 12.52 27.82
N LYS A 138 20.84 11.83 28.95
CA LYS A 138 21.74 10.74 29.39
C LYS A 138 21.56 9.47 28.58
N LYS A 139 20.43 9.35 27.88
CA LYS A 139 20.12 8.21 27.00
C LYS A 139 20.50 8.52 25.56
N PRO A 140 21.11 7.57 24.82
CA PRO A 140 21.49 7.78 23.41
C PRO A 140 20.29 8.16 22.52
N LEU A 141 19.12 7.60 22.78
CA LEU A 141 17.87 7.93 22.08
C LEU A 141 17.41 9.36 22.40
N GLY A 142 17.51 9.79 23.67
CA GLY A 142 17.15 11.14 24.06
C GLY A 142 18.05 12.18 23.41
N PHE A 143 19.37 11.96 23.38
CA PHE A 143 20.30 12.84 22.66
C PHE A 143 19.96 12.96 21.18
N ARG A 144 19.64 11.85 20.52
CA ARG A 144 19.20 11.84 19.12
C ARG A 144 17.91 12.66 18.95
N ASP A 145 16.92 12.44 19.80
CA ASP A 145 15.60 13.07 19.71
C ASP A 145 15.71 14.59 19.97
N TYR A 146 16.54 15.00 20.95
CA TYR A 146 16.87 16.40 21.19
C TYR A 146 17.50 17.06 19.96
N THR A 147 18.49 16.39 19.33
CA THR A 147 19.16 16.91 18.14
C THR A 147 18.18 17.09 16.98
N ILE A 148 17.26 16.14 16.78
CA ILE A 148 16.24 16.22 15.72
C ILE A 148 15.31 17.41 15.95
N VAL A 149 14.80 17.60 17.17
CA VAL A 149 13.90 18.71 17.51
C VAL A 149 14.63 20.06 17.39
N HIS A 150 15.93 20.11 17.69
CA HIS A 150 16.74 21.34 17.57
C HIS A 150 17.03 21.75 16.12
N LEU A 151 16.98 20.82 15.17
CA LEU A 151 17.25 21.08 13.75
C LEU A 151 15.97 21.41 12.95
N LEU A 152 14.78 21.25 13.53
CA LEU A 152 13.47 21.55 12.91
C LEU A 152 13.05 22.98 13.18
#